data_3d43cebea6c3d04e183fc12d81dcaf47
#
_entry.id   3d43cebea6c3d04e183fc12d81dcaf47
#
_cell.length_a   1.000
_cell.length_b   1.000
_cell.length_c   1.000
_cell.angle_alpha   90.00
_cell.angle_beta   90.00
_cell.angle_gamma   90.00
#
_symmetry.space_group_name_H-M   'P 1'
#
loop_
_entity.id
_entity.type
_entity.pdbx_description
1 polymer ?
#
loop_
_entity_poly.entity_id
_entity_poly.type
_entity_poly.pdbx_seq_one_letter_code
_entity_poly.pdbx_strand_id
1 'polypeptide(L)'
;MIKKLTLASIMASGVLYADTIGGEISFGIYSHTPSGTASYTLPHTTLGSEVDLENDFGWSNDQDIMLKAYFELPLPFMPNVKLAYSNLNQDGTGNVTDFSWGIISGSGDIETDLALQAYDVTAYYELLDNVVELDAGLTMRYLNGDITVTPTVGFDFTTPIGSISSPTIGVPYPTDIDMWIPMLYGKARFNVPNMDISLQLEANAISYEDTTFYDYELSARYTFSMGLGLEAGYKSIHLDSEDLADGLVVDIDFSGPYASIVWDF
;
A
#
# COMPACT_ATOMS: atom_id res chain seq x y z
N MET A 1 11.29 -12.54 21.93
CA MET A 1 12.48 -11.70 22.19
C MET A 1 13.56 -11.77 21.10
N ILE A 2 13.68 -12.84 20.33
CA ILE A 2 14.74 -13.01 19.30
C ILE A 2 14.52 -12.15 18.04
N LYS A 3 13.28 -11.85 17.65
CA LYS A 3 12.96 -11.02 16.46
C LYS A 3 13.34 -9.53 16.58
N LYS A 4 13.46 -9.00 17.80
CA LYS A 4 13.86 -7.59 18.04
C LYS A 4 15.38 -7.36 17.99
N LEU A 5 16.18 -8.41 18.15
CA LEU A 5 17.65 -8.31 18.08
C LEU A 5 18.16 -8.30 16.61
N THR A 6 17.42 -8.90 15.68
CA THR A 6 17.84 -9.02 14.29
C THR A 6 17.75 -7.68 13.54
N LEU A 7 16.76 -6.85 13.85
CA LEU A 7 16.61 -5.52 13.23
C LEU A 7 17.69 -4.55 13.71
N ALA A 8 18.03 -4.59 14.99
CA ALA A 8 19.10 -3.76 15.57
C ALA A 8 20.49 -4.13 15.05
N SER A 9 20.73 -5.41 14.70
CA SER A 9 22.02 -5.85 14.14
C SER A 9 22.17 -5.49 12.65
N ILE A 10 21.09 -5.34 11.90
CA ILE A 10 21.14 -4.85 10.50
C ILE A 10 21.47 -3.36 10.50
N MET A 11 20.88 -2.56 11.38
CA MET A 11 21.22 -1.13 11.50
C MET A 11 22.67 -0.91 11.98
N ALA A 12 23.18 -1.75 12.89
CA ALA A 12 24.56 -1.63 13.38
C ALA A 12 25.62 -2.06 12.37
N SER A 13 25.30 -2.92 11.40
CA SER A 13 26.22 -3.32 10.33
C SER A 13 26.29 -2.31 9.18
N GLY A 14 25.24 -1.52 8.95
CA GLY A 14 25.24 -0.46 7.95
C GLY A 14 26.23 0.66 8.25
N VAL A 15 26.47 0.97 9.52
CA VAL A 15 27.40 2.03 9.96
C VAL A 15 28.88 1.71 9.64
N LEU A 16 29.24 0.45 9.43
CA LEU A 16 30.64 0.05 9.18
C LEU A 16 31.06 0.12 7.69
N TYR A 17 30.12 0.36 6.78
CA TYR A 17 30.36 0.45 5.33
C TYR A 17 29.98 1.81 4.73
N ALA A 18 29.69 2.81 5.56
CA ALA A 18 29.21 4.14 5.15
C ALA A 18 30.15 4.92 4.21
N ASP A 19 31.42 4.53 4.11
CA ASP A 19 32.38 5.15 3.18
C ASP A 19 32.34 4.55 1.74
N THR A 20 31.53 3.52 1.50
CA THR A 20 31.54 2.78 0.23
C THR A 20 30.17 2.64 -0.41
N ILE A 21 29.10 2.76 0.34
CA ILE A 21 27.70 2.66 -0.12
C ILE A 21 26.95 3.82 0.49
N GLY A 22 26.50 4.77 -0.33
CA GLY A 22 25.57 5.81 0.07
C GLY A 22 24.18 5.22 0.24
N GLY A 23 23.35 5.87 1.04
CA GLY A 23 21.99 5.41 1.18
C GLY A 23 21.14 6.22 2.15
N GLU A 24 19.88 5.87 2.17
CA GLU A 24 18.84 6.51 2.97
C GLU A 24 17.95 5.46 3.59
N ILE A 25 17.58 5.62 4.85
CA ILE A 25 16.56 4.81 5.50
C ILE A 25 15.51 5.75 6.09
N SER A 26 14.25 5.45 5.86
CA SER A 26 13.15 6.20 6.47
C SER A 26 12.15 5.29 7.17
N PHE A 27 11.61 5.81 8.28
CA PHE A 27 10.51 5.24 9.02
C PHE A 27 9.42 6.29 9.18
N GLY A 28 8.20 5.98 8.76
CA GLY A 28 7.10 6.92 8.76
C GLY A 28 5.76 6.33 9.19
N ILE A 29 4.81 7.24 9.38
CA ILE A 29 3.40 6.94 9.61
C ILE A 29 2.63 7.63 8.48
N TYR A 30 1.73 6.88 7.86
CA TYR A 30 0.82 7.32 6.82
C TYR A 30 -0.60 7.29 7.37
N SER A 31 -1.24 8.45 7.40
CA SER A 31 -2.64 8.59 7.78
C SER A 31 -3.45 8.67 6.49
N HIS A 32 -4.30 7.71 6.24
CA HIS A 32 -5.02 7.60 4.97
C HIS A 32 -6.51 7.42 5.18
N THR A 33 -7.26 7.93 4.21
CA THR A 33 -8.71 7.73 4.12
C THR A 33 -8.96 6.95 2.83
N PRO A 34 -9.61 5.79 2.92
CA PRO A 34 -10.04 5.04 1.76
C PRO A 34 -11.24 5.72 1.10
N SER A 35 -11.42 5.51 -0.20
CA SER A 35 -12.63 5.84 -0.94
C SER A 35 -12.76 4.93 -2.16
N GLY A 36 -13.95 4.82 -2.72
CA GLY A 36 -14.19 4.02 -3.90
C GLY A 36 -15.09 2.82 -3.65
N THR A 37 -15.02 1.84 -4.54
CA THR A 37 -15.92 0.69 -4.54
C THR A 37 -15.18 -0.63 -4.68
N ALA A 38 -15.82 -1.71 -4.19
CA ALA A 38 -15.36 -3.08 -4.41
C ALA A 38 -16.54 -4.00 -4.66
N SER A 39 -16.32 -5.09 -5.38
CA SER A 39 -17.29 -6.18 -5.49
C SER A 39 -16.57 -7.52 -5.56
N TYR A 40 -17.18 -8.56 -5.03
CA TYR A 40 -16.63 -9.89 -5.09
C TYR A 40 -17.63 -10.91 -5.62
N THR A 41 -17.29 -11.52 -6.74
CA THR A 41 -18.12 -12.50 -7.43
C THR A 41 -17.35 -13.82 -7.57
N LEU A 42 -17.84 -14.89 -6.99
CA LEU A 42 -17.24 -16.23 -7.17
C LEU A 42 -17.32 -16.69 -8.64
N PRO A 43 -16.30 -17.40 -9.15
CA PRO A 43 -16.33 -18.00 -10.46
C PRO A 43 -17.60 -18.83 -10.68
N HIS A 44 -18.29 -18.63 -11.81
CA HIS A 44 -19.53 -19.29 -12.19
C HIS A 44 -20.79 -18.88 -11.40
N THR A 45 -20.74 -17.78 -10.65
CA THR A 45 -21.93 -17.14 -10.07
C THR A 45 -22.20 -15.78 -10.75
N THR A 46 -23.37 -15.22 -10.54
CA THR A 46 -23.71 -13.86 -10.98
C THR A 46 -24.04 -12.99 -9.77
N LEU A 47 -23.64 -13.43 -8.59
CA LEU A 47 -23.94 -12.78 -7.32
C LEU A 47 -22.70 -11.98 -6.92
N GLY A 48 -22.75 -10.70 -7.08
CA GLY A 48 -21.78 -9.72 -6.61
C GLY A 48 -22.45 -8.36 -6.69
N SER A 49 -22.54 -7.64 -5.60
CA SER A 49 -22.95 -6.24 -5.58
C SER A 49 -21.74 -5.36 -5.42
N GLU A 50 -21.75 -4.23 -6.10
CA GLU A 50 -20.81 -3.15 -5.84
C GLU A 50 -21.11 -2.55 -4.49
N VAL A 51 -20.09 -2.34 -3.67
CA VAL A 51 -20.17 -1.77 -2.33
C VAL A 51 -19.28 -0.54 -2.24
N ASP A 52 -19.78 0.48 -1.59
CA ASP A 52 -19.02 1.70 -1.27
C ASP A 52 -18.22 1.48 0.02
N LEU A 53 -16.91 1.75 -0.04
CA LEU A 53 -16.00 1.48 1.07
C LEU A 53 -16.27 2.35 2.29
N GLU A 54 -16.68 3.60 2.09
CA GLU A 54 -16.98 4.53 3.18
C GLU A 54 -18.38 4.32 3.76
N ASN A 55 -19.39 4.16 2.89
CA ASN A 55 -20.78 4.14 3.31
C ASN A 55 -21.30 2.75 3.67
N ASP A 56 -20.87 1.71 2.92
CA ASP A 56 -21.36 0.33 3.10
C ASP A 56 -20.42 -0.47 3.99
N PHE A 57 -19.09 -0.33 3.84
CA PHE A 57 -18.11 -1.00 4.69
C PHE A 57 -17.79 -0.22 5.96
N GLY A 58 -18.06 1.09 5.97
CA GLY A 58 -17.83 1.94 7.13
C GLY A 58 -16.34 2.25 7.36
N TRP A 59 -15.50 2.10 6.31
CA TRP A 59 -14.09 2.43 6.41
C TRP A 59 -13.88 3.93 6.59
N SER A 60 -12.87 4.28 7.35
CA SER A 60 -12.59 5.67 7.66
C SER A 60 -11.08 5.91 7.77
N ASN A 61 -10.67 7.10 8.22
CA ASN A 61 -9.26 7.41 8.38
C ASN A 61 -8.56 6.45 9.35
N ASP A 62 -7.46 5.85 8.89
CA ASP A 62 -6.59 4.99 9.67
C ASP A 62 -5.11 5.40 9.54
N GLN A 63 -4.24 4.80 10.32
CA GLN A 63 -2.82 5.12 10.38
C GLN A 63 -1.96 3.87 10.33
N ASP A 64 -1.11 3.81 9.33
CA ASP A 64 -0.24 2.68 9.07
C ASP A 64 1.24 3.08 9.00
N ILE A 65 2.11 2.10 9.20
CA ILE A 65 3.54 2.31 9.12
C ILE A 65 4.04 2.20 7.68
N MET A 66 5.09 2.97 7.39
CA MET A 66 5.85 2.88 6.15
C MET A 66 7.34 2.87 6.42
N LEU A 67 8.06 2.04 5.68
CA LEU A 67 9.51 1.91 5.74
C LEU A 67 10.07 2.02 4.33
N LYS A 68 11.17 2.76 4.16
CA LYS A 68 11.93 2.79 2.90
C LYS A 68 13.42 2.70 3.20
N ALA A 69 14.16 2.07 2.31
CA ALA A 69 15.61 2.04 2.31
C ALA A 69 16.12 2.16 0.88
N TYR A 70 16.99 3.12 0.64
CA TYR A 70 17.67 3.33 -0.63
C TYR A 70 19.14 2.96 -0.45
N PHE A 71 19.69 2.29 -1.46
CA PHE A 71 21.08 1.87 -1.50
C PHE A 71 21.69 2.30 -2.82
N GLU A 72 22.66 3.20 -2.75
CA GLU A 72 23.42 3.68 -3.89
C GLU A 72 24.66 2.81 -4.06
N LEU A 73 24.73 2.11 -5.19
CA LEU A 73 25.80 1.17 -5.45
C LEU A 73 26.93 1.87 -6.25
N PRO A 74 28.18 1.89 -5.73
CA PRO A 74 29.29 2.57 -6.38
C PRO A 74 29.84 1.78 -7.60
N LEU A 75 29.00 0.99 -8.26
CA LEU A 75 29.38 0.13 -9.37
C LEU A 75 28.80 0.69 -10.67
N PRO A 76 29.63 1.04 -11.66
CA PRO A 76 29.13 1.53 -12.93
C PRO A 76 28.27 0.46 -13.61
N PHE A 77 27.15 0.88 -14.18
CA PHE A 77 26.15 0.05 -14.89
C PHE A 77 25.28 -0.84 -13.99
N MET A 78 25.48 -0.88 -12.67
CA MET A 78 24.52 -1.50 -11.77
C MET A 78 23.46 -0.47 -11.34
N PRO A 79 22.17 -0.84 -11.35
CA PRO A 79 21.13 0.04 -10.81
C PRO A 79 21.27 0.14 -9.30
N ASN A 80 20.91 1.28 -8.76
CA ASN A 80 20.65 1.45 -7.34
C ASN A 80 19.39 0.66 -6.93
N VAL A 81 19.25 0.39 -5.65
CA VAL A 81 18.14 -0.42 -5.13
C VAL A 81 17.38 0.34 -4.06
N LYS A 82 16.05 0.39 -4.22
CA LYS A 82 15.14 0.83 -3.16
C LYS A 82 14.34 -0.38 -2.68
N LEU A 83 14.19 -0.48 -1.37
CA LEU A 83 13.26 -1.39 -0.72
C LEU A 83 12.20 -0.55 0.01
N ALA A 84 10.93 -0.93 -0.12
CA ALA A 84 9.89 -0.29 0.66
C ALA A 84 8.92 -1.32 1.24
N TYR A 85 8.35 -0.97 2.38
CA TYR A 85 7.29 -1.70 3.03
C TYR A 85 6.22 -0.72 3.52
N SER A 86 4.98 -1.02 3.28
CA SER A 86 3.84 -0.34 3.88
C SER A 86 2.71 -1.34 4.13
N ASN A 87 1.93 -1.07 5.13
CA ASN A 87 0.64 -1.71 5.30
C ASN A 87 -0.48 -0.71 5.04
N LEU A 88 -1.63 -1.25 4.66
CA LEU A 88 -2.88 -0.56 4.48
C LEU A 88 -3.93 -1.40 5.18
N ASN A 89 -4.26 -0.99 6.41
CA ASN A 89 -5.27 -1.66 7.21
C ASN A 89 -6.52 -0.79 7.26
N GLN A 90 -7.67 -1.43 7.27
CA GLN A 90 -8.95 -0.77 7.49
C GLN A 90 -9.85 -1.70 8.27
N ASP A 91 -10.58 -1.15 9.20
CA ASP A 91 -11.68 -1.82 9.85
C ASP A 91 -12.95 -0.96 9.79
N GLY A 92 -14.09 -1.60 9.73
CA GLY A 92 -15.35 -0.87 9.65
C GLY A 92 -16.55 -1.71 10.01
N THR A 93 -17.66 -1.00 10.23
CA THR A 93 -18.97 -1.58 10.42
C THR A 93 -19.97 -0.85 9.53
N GLY A 94 -20.72 -1.60 8.76
CA GLY A 94 -21.69 -1.05 7.83
C GLY A 94 -23.05 -1.69 7.97
N ASN A 95 -24.06 -1.02 7.38
CA ASN A 95 -25.40 -1.58 7.21
C ASN A 95 -25.73 -1.60 5.73
N VAL A 96 -25.88 -2.79 5.18
CA VAL A 96 -26.04 -3.00 3.73
C VAL A 96 -27.43 -3.55 3.40
N THR A 97 -27.88 -3.21 2.20
CA THR A 97 -29.16 -3.67 1.64
C THR A 97 -28.93 -4.32 0.28
N ASP A 98 -29.55 -5.49 0.06
CA ASP A 98 -29.39 -6.28 -1.18
C ASP A 98 -27.91 -6.59 -1.51
N PHE A 99 -27.11 -6.77 -0.47
CA PHE A 99 -25.69 -7.04 -0.53
C PHE A 99 -25.39 -8.47 -1.00
N SER A 100 -24.33 -8.61 -1.77
CA SER A 100 -23.80 -9.89 -2.20
C SER A 100 -22.27 -9.83 -2.28
N TRP A 101 -21.61 -10.74 -1.56
CA TRP A 101 -20.15 -10.85 -1.52
C TRP A 101 -19.76 -12.32 -1.52
N GLY A 102 -19.31 -12.82 -2.65
CA GLY A 102 -19.01 -14.24 -2.82
C GLY A 102 -20.24 -15.15 -2.60
N ILE A 103 -20.24 -15.89 -1.51
CA ILE A 103 -21.37 -16.77 -1.14
C ILE A 103 -22.37 -16.12 -0.16
N ILE A 104 -22.03 -14.93 0.35
CA ILE A 104 -22.89 -14.21 1.29
C ILE A 104 -23.87 -13.36 0.49
N SER A 105 -25.15 -13.39 0.85
CA SER A 105 -26.15 -12.49 0.31
C SER A 105 -27.21 -12.13 1.35
N GLY A 106 -27.71 -10.90 1.32
CA GLY A 106 -28.74 -10.45 2.25
C GLY A 106 -28.67 -8.98 2.57
N SER A 107 -29.32 -8.58 3.65
CA SER A 107 -29.34 -7.21 4.13
C SER A 107 -29.17 -7.21 5.64
N GLY A 108 -28.38 -6.31 6.16
CA GLY A 108 -28.15 -6.21 7.60
C GLY A 108 -26.82 -5.58 7.93
N ASP A 109 -26.35 -5.81 9.15
CA ASP A 109 -25.09 -5.27 9.62
C ASP A 109 -23.94 -6.19 9.26
N ILE A 110 -22.82 -5.62 8.82
CA ILE A 110 -21.55 -6.28 8.52
C ILE A 110 -20.41 -5.65 9.30
N GLU A 111 -19.42 -6.46 9.64
CA GLU A 111 -18.08 -6.03 10.05
C GLU A 111 -17.11 -6.34 8.92
N THR A 112 -16.21 -5.41 8.63
CA THR A 112 -15.25 -5.54 7.55
C THR A 112 -13.84 -5.25 8.06
N ASP A 113 -12.86 -5.98 7.54
CA ASP A 113 -11.45 -5.83 7.89
C ASP A 113 -10.62 -6.00 6.62
N LEU A 114 -9.70 -5.06 6.36
CA LEU A 114 -8.66 -5.15 5.33
C LEU A 114 -7.32 -5.19 6.03
N ALA A 115 -6.56 -6.24 5.80
CA ALA A 115 -5.17 -6.35 6.23
C ALA A 115 -4.27 -6.52 5.00
N LEU A 116 -3.77 -5.42 4.43
CA LEU A 116 -2.97 -5.46 3.21
C LEU A 116 -1.52 -5.00 3.49
N GLN A 117 -0.56 -5.77 3.01
CA GLN A 117 0.87 -5.48 3.09
C GLN A 117 1.45 -5.32 1.68
N ALA A 118 2.23 -4.28 1.48
CA ALA A 118 2.96 -4.02 0.24
C ALA A 118 4.47 -4.07 0.48
N TYR A 119 5.16 -4.86 -0.33
CA TYR A 119 6.61 -4.99 -0.34
C TYR A 119 7.13 -4.60 -1.72
N ASP A 120 7.96 -3.57 -1.79
CA ASP A 120 8.54 -3.08 -3.04
C ASP A 120 10.03 -3.38 -3.12
N VAL A 121 10.45 -3.84 -4.28
CA VAL A 121 11.86 -3.86 -4.69
C VAL A 121 11.97 -3.05 -5.98
N THR A 122 12.70 -1.94 -5.92
CA THR A 122 12.91 -1.05 -7.06
C THR A 122 14.38 -1.07 -7.48
N ALA A 123 14.62 -1.24 -8.77
CA ALA A 123 15.92 -1.02 -9.40
C ALA A 123 15.85 0.28 -10.19
N TYR A 124 16.73 1.24 -9.90
CA TYR A 124 16.68 2.57 -10.52
C TYR A 124 18.05 3.11 -10.88
N TYR A 125 18.09 4.06 -11.82
CA TYR A 125 19.26 4.82 -12.20
C TYR A 125 19.03 6.30 -11.91
N GLU A 126 20.03 6.95 -11.37
CA GLU A 126 20.10 8.39 -11.25
C GLU A 126 20.45 8.99 -12.62
N LEU A 127 19.49 9.72 -13.19
CA LEU A 127 19.65 10.40 -14.47
C LEU A 127 20.25 11.80 -14.31
N LEU A 128 19.93 12.45 -13.20
CA LEU A 128 20.46 13.73 -12.75
C LEU A 128 20.75 13.66 -11.25
N ASP A 129 21.92 14.18 -10.86
CA ASP A 129 22.34 14.25 -9.47
C ASP A 129 23.02 15.60 -9.21
N ASN A 130 22.23 16.62 -8.89
CA ASN A 130 22.66 17.95 -8.59
C ASN A 130 21.62 18.69 -7.70
N VAL A 131 21.40 19.98 -7.98
CA VAL A 131 20.30 20.76 -7.37
C VAL A 131 18.95 20.14 -7.67
N VAL A 132 18.83 19.51 -8.84
CA VAL A 132 17.72 18.64 -9.24
C VAL A 132 18.26 17.23 -9.36
N GLU A 133 17.70 16.31 -8.62
CA GLU A 133 17.91 14.88 -8.76
C GLU A 133 16.74 14.27 -9.54
N LEU A 134 17.04 13.36 -10.42
CA LEU A 134 16.03 12.65 -11.21
C LEU A 134 16.41 11.19 -11.34
N ASP A 135 15.55 10.32 -10.83
CA ASP A 135 15.70 8.87 -10.88
C ASP A 135 14.60 8.26 -11.74
N ALA A 136 14.95 7.20 -12.45
CA ALA A 136 13.98 6.39 -13.17
C ALA A 136 14.33 4.90 -13.06
N GLY A 137 13.32 4.05 -12.99
CA GLY A 137 13.52 2.63 -12.76
C GLY A 137 12.27 1.78 -12.92
N LEU A 138 12.38 0.58 -12.36
CA LEU A 138 11.30 -0.40 -12.31
C LEU A 138 11.11 -0.88 -10.89
N THR A 139 9.87 -0.93 -10.43
CA THR A 139 9.47 -1.49 -9.16
C THR A 139 8.76 -2.82 -9.40
N MET A 140 9.09 -3.81 -8.59
CA MET A 140 8.29 -5.02 -8.41
C MET A 140 7.63 -4.93 -7.04
N ARG A 141 6.32 -4.80 -7.02
CA ARG A 141 5.50 -4.77 -5.80
C ARG A 141 4.87 -6.13 -5.56
N TYR A 142 4.98 -6.61 -4.35
CA TYR A 142 4.25 -7.77 -3.87
C TYR A 142 3.17 -7.30 -2.88
N LEU A 143 1.91 -7.54 -3.24
CA LEU A 143 0.76 -7.32 -2.36
C LEU A 143 0.35 -8.65 -1.73
N ASN A 144 0.19 -8.64 -0.42
CA ASN A 144 -0.24 -9.80 0.35
C ASN A 144 -1.18 -9.38 1.48
N GLY A 145 -2.32 -10.04 1.57
CA GLY A 145 -3.31 -9.74 2.59
C GLY A 145 -4.66 -10.36 2.31
N ASP A 146 -5.67 -9.84 2.96
CA ASP A 146 -7.05 -10.27 2.76
C ASP A 146 -8.06 -9.15 3.07
N ILE A 147 -9.23 -9.26 2.44
CA ILE A 147 -10.43 -8.52 2.82
C ILE A 147 -11.38 -9.51 3.46
N THR A 148 -11.70 -9.29 4.72
CA THR A 148 -12.65 -10.12 5.46
C THR A 148 -13.99 -9.41 5.64
N VAL A 149 -15.09 -10.06 5.25
CA VAL A 149 -16.46 -9.59 5.50
C VAL A 149 -17.14 -10.56 6.46
N THR A 150 -17.66 -10.03 7.57
CA THR A 150 -18.34 -10.79 8.61
C THR A 150 -19.78 -10.32 8.77
N PRO A 151 -20.78 -11.05 8.27
CA PRO A 151 -22.17 -10.72 8.49
C PRO A 151 -22.57 -10.90 9.95
N THR A 152 -23.27 -9.94 10.52
CA THR A 152 -23.71 -9.99 11.91
C THR A 152 -25.20 -10.32 12.09
N VAL A 153 -26.05 -9.94 11.16
CA VAL A 153 -27.51 -10.20 11.20
C VAL A 153 -28.08 -10.28 9.79
N GLY A 154 -29.01 -11.20 9.54
CA GLY A 154 -29.94 -11.15 8.40
C GLY A 154 -29.44 -11.69 7.07
N PHE A 155 -28.38 -12.50 7.05
CA PHE A 155 -27.79 -12.98 5.81
C PHE A 155 -28.12 -14.44 5.47
N ASP A 156 -28.22 -14.71 4.17
CA ASP A 156 -28.36 -16.03 3.58
C ASP A 156 -27.05 -16.50 2.95
N PHE A 157 -26.82 -17.82 2.98
CA PHE A 157 -25.69 -18.43 2.28
C PHE A 157 -26.16 -19.07 0.97
N THR A 158 -25.58 -18.63 -0.13
CA THR A 158 -25.83 -19.27 -1.43
C THR A 158 -24.78 -20.34 -1.69
N THR A 159 -25.25 -21.58 -1.87
CA THR A 159 -24.40 -22.71 -2.24
C THR A 159 -24.78 -23.17 -3.65
N PRO A 160 -23.91 -23.93 -4.37
CA PRO A 160 -24.25 -24.49 -5.69
C PRO A 160 -25.51 -25.36 -5.73
N ILE A 161 -26.01 -25.81 -4.58
CA ILE A 161 -27.18 -26.68 -4.43
C ILE A 161 -28.40 -25.96 -3.84
N GLY A 162 -28.31 -24.65 -3.59
CA GLY A 162 -29.43 -23.82 -3.09
C GLY A 162 -29.01 -22.87 -1.96
N SER A 163 -29.86 -21.91 -1.66
CA SER A 163 -29.67 -20.99 -0.56
C SER A 163 -30.08 -21.61 0.77
N ILE A 164 -29.25 -21.46 1.77
CA ILE A 164 -29.54 -21.87 3.16
C ILE A 164 -29.79 -20.61 3.96
N SER A 165 -31.04 -20.34 4.28
CA SER A 165 -31.40 -19.31 5.23
C SER A 165 -31.04 -19.79 6.64
N SER A 166 -29.83 -19.46 7.08
CA SER A 166 -29.42 -19.64 8.46
C SER A 166 -28.92 -18.30 8.97
N PRO A 167 -29.33 -17.83 10.13
CA PRO A 167 -28.70 -16.67 10.74
C PRO A 167 -27.28 -17.04 11.14
N THR A 168 -26.33 -17.04 10.20
CA THR A 168 -24.93 -17.27 10.50
C THR A 168 -24.35 -15.95 10.93
N ILE A 169 -24.44 -15.71 12.22
CA ILE A 169 -23.90 -14.54 12.89
C ILE A 169 -22.41 -14.80 13.16
N GLY A 170 -21.55 -13.89 12.71
CA GLY A 170 -20.15 -13.85 13.12
C GLY A 170 -19.23 -14.89 12.45
N VAL A 171 -19.54 -15.37 11.25
CA VAL A 171 -18.59 -16.18 10.48
C VAL A 171 -17.85 -15.30 9.48
N PRO A 172 -16.52 -15.11 9.64
CA PRO A 172 -15.71 -14.31 8.73
C PRO A 172 -15.54 -15.01 7.37
N TYR A 173 -15.57 -14.20 6.30
CA TYR A 173 -15.31 -14.62 4.92
C TYR A 173 -14.11 -13.85 4.38
N PRO A 174 -12.89 -14.38 4.48
CA PRO A 174 -11.72 -13.79 3.90
C PRO A 174 -11.70 -13.99 2.37
N THR A 175 -11.24 -12.95 1.67
CA THR A 175 -10.86 -12.96 0.26
C THR A 175 -9.39 -12.63 0.20
N ASP A 176 -8.55 -13.62 -0.13
CA ASP A 176 -7.10 -13.49 -0.12
C ASP A 176 -6.62 -12.63 -1.31
N ILE A 177 -5.62 -11.79 -1.05
CA ILE A 177 -4.89 -11.00 -2.04
C ILE A 177 -3.43 -11.46 -2.01
N ASP A 178 -2.93 -12.01 -3.12
CA ASP A 178 -1.55 -12.47 -3.27
C ASP A 178 -1.11 -12.23 -4.72
N MET A 179 -0.41 -11.10 -4.97
CA MET A 179 -0.07 -10.73 -6.34
C MET A 179 1.22 -9.93 -6.47
N TRP A 180 1.86 -10.07 -7.64
CA TRP A 180 3.03 -9.31 -8.03
C TRP A 180 2.68 -8.30 -9.12
N ILE A 181 3.08 -7.04 -8.92
CA ILE A 181 2.78 -5.93 -9.82
C ILE A 181 4.08 -5.27 -10.27
N PRO A 182 4.49 -5.40 -11.55
CA PRO A 182 5.59 -4.63 -12.10
C PRO A 182 5.14 -3.20 -12.40
N MET A 183 5.92 -2.20 -12.00
CA MET A 183 5.57 -0.79 -12.20
C MET A 183 6.77 0.01 -12.72
N LEU A 184 6.49 1.08 -13.45
CA LEU A 184 7.46 2.12 -13.74
C LEU A 184 7.67 2.98 -12.49
N TYR A 185 8.91 3.29 -12.20
CA TYR A 185 9.33 4.13 -11.07
C TYR A 185 9.93 5.44 -11.56
N GLY A 186 9.62 6.51 -10.87
CA GLY A 186 10.24 7.82 -11.07
C GLY A 186 10.32 8.60 -9.76
N LYS A 187 11.44 9.30 -9.55
CA LYS A 187 11.63 10.23 -8.44
C LYS A 187 12.28 11.51 -8.95
N ALA A 188 11.76 12.64 -8.51
CA ALA A 188 12.35 13.95 -8.73
C ALA A 188 12.52 14.65 -7.39
N ARG A 189 13.74 15.11 -7.07
CA ARG A 189 14.04 15.89 -5.86
C ARG A 189 14.65 17.23 -6.24
N PHE A 190 14.21 18.28 -5.62
CA PHE A 190 14.78 19.62 -5.74
C PHE A 190 15.37 20.05 -4.40
N ASN A 191 16.69 20.16 -4.36
CA ASN A 191 17.44 20.65 -3.21
C ASN A 191 17.46 22.17 -3.23
N VAL A 192 16.81 22.81 -2.25
CA VAL A 192 16.72 24.27 -2.20
C VAL A 192 18.10 24.87 -1.91
N PRO A 193 18.69 25.69 -2.82
CA PRO A 193 20.03 26.21 -2.63
C PRO A 193 20.17 27.02 -1.34
N ASN A 194 21.24 26.77 -0.59
CA ASN A 194 21.58 27.37 0.71
C ASN A 194 20.56 27.12 1.83
N MET A 195 19.73 26.12 1.69
CA MET A 195 18.81 25.65 2.73
C MET A 195 18.96 24.14 2.88
N ASP A 196 18.77 23.64 4.08
CA ASP A 196 18.75 22.20 4.37
C ASP A 196 17.33 21.63 4.10
N ILE A 197 16.70 22.08 3.03
CA ILE A 197 15.33 21.71 2.63
C ILE A 197 15.37 21.12 1.22
N SER A 198 14.68 20.03 1.03
CA SER A 198 14.39 19.46 -0.29
C SER A 198 12.89 19.25 -0.48
N LEU A 199 12.45 19.35 -1.74
CA LEU A 199 11.10 18.98 -2.19
C LEU A 199 11.22 17.74 -3.06
N GLN A 200 10.36 16.76 -2.87
CA GLN A 200 10.41 15.49 -3.59
C GLN A 200 9.05 15.09 -4.11
N LEU A 201 9.03 14.58 -5.33
CA LEU A 201 7.94 13.82 -5.91
C LEU A 201 8.47 12.43 -6.25
N GLU A 202 7.80 11.40 -5.77
CA GLU A 202 8.08 10.01 -6.08
C GLU A 202 6.80 9.35 -6.56
N ALA A 203 6.88 8.51 -7.59
CA ALA A 203 5.73 7.83 -8.16
C ALA A 203 6.07 6.44 -8.70
N ASN A 204 5.11 5.54 -8.61
CA ASN A 204 5.08 4.27 -9.33
C ASN A 204 3.78 4.19 -10.12
N ALA A 205 3.82 3.60 -11.31
CA ALA A 205 2.62 3.45 -12.13
C ALA A 205 2.71 2.24 -13.08
N ILE A 206 1.57 1.60 -13.29
CA ILE A 206 1.32 0.64 -14.35
C ILE A 206 -0.12 0.79 -14.83
N SER A 207 -0.34 0.57 -16.12
CA SER A 207 -1.66 0.31 -16.68
C SER A 207 -1.48 -0.79 -17.72
N TYR A 208 -2.12 -1.93 -17.50
CA TYR A 208 -2.04 -3.10 -18.36
C TYR A 208 -3.38 -3.86 -18.33
N GLU A 209 -3.93 -4.14 -19.53
CA GLU A 209 -5.26 -4.72 -19.68
C GLU A 209 -6.30 -3.90 -18.88
N ASP A 210 -7.05 -4.55 -18.00
CA ASP A 210 -8.12 -3.96 -17.22
C ASP A 210 -7.66 -3.61 -15.79
N THR A 211 -6.34 -3.42 -15.60
CA THR A 211 -5.76 -3.02 -14.30
C THR A 211 -4.94 -1.75 -14.45
N THR A 212 -5.26 -0.77 -13.64
CA THR A 212 -4.47 0.46 -13.46
C THR A 212 -4.08 0.59 -12.00
N PHE A 213 -2.80 0.71 -11.74
CA PHE A 213 -2.26 0.93 -10.41
C PHE A 213 -1.24 2.04 -10.44
N TYR A 214 -1.42 3.06 -9.61
CA TYR A 214 -0.40 4.08 -9.41
C TYR A 214 -0.39 4.57 -7.95
N ASP A 215 0.77 4.95 -7.50
CA ASP A 215 0.94 5.71 -6.28
C ASP A 215 1.88 6.89 -6.51
N TYR A 216 1.69 7.95 -5.76
CA TYR A 216 2.61 9.07 -5.72
C TYR A 216 2.72 9.66 -4.31
N GLU A 217 3.88 10.22 -4.05
CA GLU A 217 4.21 10.92 -2.82
C GLU A 217 4.82 12.27 -3.15
N LEU A 218 4.24 13.34 -2.61
CA LEU A 218 4.78 14.69 -2.68
C LEU A 218 5.19 15.12 -1.27
N SER A 219 6.46 15.47 -1.07
CA SER A 219 6.99 15.80 0.25
C SER A 219 7.93 16.98 0.29
N ALA A 220 8.11 17.48 1.50
CA ALA A 220 9.17 18.39 1.87
C ALA A 220 9.97 17.75 3.01
N ARG A 221 11.31 17.84 2.91
CA ARG A 221 12.25 17.30 3.89
C ARG A 221 13.15 18.41 4.41
N TYR A 222 13.42 18.39 5.70
CA TYR A 222 14.48 19.14 6.34
C TYR A 222 15.56 18.18 6.84
N THR A 223 16.82 18.36 6.41
CA THR A 223 17.94 17.48 6.79
C THR A 223 18.88 18.22 7.73
N PHE A 224 19.12 17.65 8.92
CA PHE A 224 20.07 18.15 9.90
C PHE A 224 21.49 17.79 9.52
N SER A 225 22.48 18.52 10.05
CA SER A 225 23.92 18.37 9.72
C SER A 225 24.53 16.98 10.00
N MET A 226 23.81 16.09 10.69
CA MET A 226 24.25 14.71 11.00
C MET A 226 23.58 13.64 10.12
N GLY A 227 22.97 14.04 9.00
CA GLY A 227 22.28 13.13 8.09
C GLY A 227 20.87 12.73 8.56
N LEU A 228 20.44 13.15 9.74
CA LEU A 228 19.04 12.94 10.16
C LEU A 228 18.14 13.97 9.49
N GLY A 229 16.96 13.54 9.04
CA GLY A 229 15.94 14.37 8.41
C GLY A 229 14.56 14.15 8.99
N LEU A 230 13.72 15.14 8.83
CA LEU A 230 12.28 15.06 9.03
C LEU A 230 11.60 15.34 7.69
N GLU A 231 10.77 14.42 7.26
CA GLU A 231 10.00 14.54 6.03
C GLU A 231 8.51 14.54 6.35
N ALA A 232 7.77 15.39 5.66
CA ALA A 232 6.32 15.38 5.71
C ALA A 232 5.76 15.60 4.30
N GLY A 233 4.67 14.93 3.99
CA GLY A 233 4.12 14.95 2.65
C GLY A 233 2.69 14.44 2.58
N TYR A 234 2.26 14.26 1.36
CA TYR A 234 0.98 13.68 1.00
C TYR A 234 1.21 12.50 0.06
N LYS A 235 0.57 11.38 0.35
CA LYS A 235 0.62 10.15 -0.44
C LYS A 235 -0.78 9.81 -0.94
N SER A 236 -0.85 9.34 -2.17
CA SER A 236 -2.07 8.78 -2.75
C SER A 236 -1.73 7.48 -3.46
N ILE A 237 -2.58 6.49 -3.29
CA ILE A 237 -2.53 5.18 -3.90
C ILE A 237 -3.87 4.96 -4.59
N HIS A 238 -3.86 4.60 -5.86
CA HIS A 238 -5.05 4.27 -6.63
C HIS A 238 -4.89 2.88 -7.26
N LEU A 239 -5.88 2.05 -7.10
CA LEU A 239 -5.96 0.71 -7.67
C LEU A 239 -7.34 0.51 -8.28
N ASP A 240 -7.37 0.37 -9.60
CA ASP A 240 -8.53 -0.01 -10.39
C ASP A 240 -8.23 -1.32 -11.09
N SER A 241 -9.02 -2.36 -10.83
CA SER A 241 -8.87 -3.68 -11.43
C SER A 241 -10.20 -4.41 -11.53
N GLU A 242 -10.49 -4.93 -12.72
CA GLU A 242 -11.68 -5.74 -12.96
C GLU A 242 -11.52 -7.22 -12.51
N ASP A 243 -10.33 -7.64 -12.14
CA ASP A 243 -10.06 -8.99 -11.60
C ASP A 243 -8.75 -8.99 -10.79
N LEU A 244 -8.78 -8.37 -9.61
CA LEU A 244 -7.62 -8.27 -8.73
C LEU A 244 -7.24 -9.64 -8.15
N ALA A 245 -8.24 -10.45 -7.77
CA ALA A 245 -8.07 -11.80 -7.21
C ALA A 245 -9.34 -12.62 -7.42
N ASP A 246 -9.33 -13.54 -8.41
CA ASP A 246 -10.38 -14.53 -8.69
C ASP A 246 -11.83 -14.00 -8.53
N GLY A 247 -12.15 -12.88 -9.18
CA GLY A 247 -13.47 -12.25 -9.17
C GLY A 247 -13.63 -11.10 -8.18
N LEU A 248 -12.54 -10.60 -7.60
CA LEU A 248 -12.51 -9.36 -6.82
C LEU A 248 -12.26 -8.18 -7.77
N VAL A 249 -13.28 -7.36 -7.95
CA VAL A 249 -13.23 -6.09 -8.69
C VAL A 249 -13.06 -4.96 -7.69
N VAL A 250 -12.16 -4.04 -7.96
CA VAL A 250 -11.87 -2.90 -7.08
C VAL A 250 -11.62 -1.63 -7.88
N ASP A 251 -12.11 -0.53 -7.37
CA ASP A 251 -11.74 0.84 -7.74
C ASP A 251 -11.56 1.60 -6.42
N ILE A 252 -10.32 1.64 -5.93
CA ILE A 252 -10.00 2.07 -4.57
C ILE A 252 -8.91 3.14 -4.58
N ASP A 253 -9.16 4.20 -3.83
CA ASP A 253 -8.19 5.23 -3.49
C ASP A 253 -7.87 5.22 -1.99
N PHE A 254 -6.59 5.31 -1.64
CA PHE A 254 -6.10 5.62 -0.31
C PHE A 254 -5.30 6.91 -0.38
N SER A 255 -5.72 7.95 0.32
CA SER A 255 -5.02 9.22 0.24
C SER A 255 -4.93 9.92 1.59
N GLY A 256 -3.80 10.63 1.83
CA GLY A 256 -3.64 11.39 3.05
C GLY A 256 -2.22 11.85 3.34
N PRO A 257 -2.03 12.56 4.45
CA PRO A 257 -0.72 13.04 4.89
C PRO A 257 0.13 11.92 5.49
N TYR A 258 1.45 12.07 5.36
CA TYR A 258 2.41 11.23 6.06
C TYR A 258 3.53 12.06 6.68
N ALA A 259 4.21 11.48 7.66
CA ALA A 259 5.42 12.03 8.23
C ALA A 259 6.42 10.91 8.51
N SER A 260 7.71 11.18 8.27
CA SER A 260 8.79 10.21 8.49
C SER A 260 10.05 10.85 9.07
N ILE A 261 10.81 10.02 9.77
CA ILE A 261 12.19 10.29 10.14
C ILE A 261 13.08 9.62 9.11
N VAL A 262 14.03 10.35 8.60
CA VAL A 262 14.95 9.90 7.55
C VAL A 262 16.38 9.95 8.08
N TRP A 263 17.20 9.03 7.66
CA TRP A 263 18.63 9.02 7.93
C TRP A 263 19.41 8.74 6.65
N ASP A 264 20.17 9.75 6.22
CA ASP A 264 21.11 9.68 5.11
C ASP A 264 22.49 9.26 5.64
N PHE A 265 23.17 8.28 4.99
CA PHE A 265 24.48 7.77 5.42
C PHE A 265 25.42 7.49 4.26
#